data_0e41d6513799d7fedf3f39278e3635b0
#
_entry.id   0e41d6513799d7fedf3f39278e3635b0
#
_cell.length_a   1.000
_cell.length_b   1.000
_cell.length_c   1.000
_cell.angle_alpha   90.00
_cell.angle_beta   90.00
_cell.angle_gamma   90.00
#
_symmetry.space_group_name_H-M   'P 1'
#
loop_
_entity.id
_entity.type
_entity.pdbx_description
1 polymer ?
#
loop_
_entity_poly.entity_id
_entity_poly.type
_entity_poly.pdbx_seq_one_letter_code
_entity_poly.pdbx_strand_id
1 'polypeptide(L)'
;MVIFEASNFTLPTPSSLSSLPLTTSLSFEPSSLSLSLTHFDSSISLYPSFSISDSTLPQSQTLIPSPSSSSAFLLLRRHRSPDSTPRVVFIVAGPHRSFILLRFYILNTIGNVFYRPKSVFCGDCKDLRFEPNLGVLVNSKHGVSIKVSGSVNYFAMYSVSSAKVWIFALKIDDDDDDGEVVRLMRCAVIECLRPVWSVSVSFGMLLLGEENGVRVFGLRRLVKGKVKKVRNFNSKVPNGGSVRDYGKNGKHGVAVKQANVKQNEGVCFMALKGKGVETKSISKVPISVKVISIQALSQRMFLILDSDGDLHLLSLSNSGIGVDITGHVRQLPHIMNVQNLAVLPDVSTMSQIVWISDGCHSVYLFNATDVENALNEADGDDGDKKLMHLPVNQVLFSGEKIQDIICLASNSILILGQGSLYAYAIS
;
A
#
# COMPACT_ATOMS: atom_id res chain seq x y z
N MET A 1 -16.57 -12.40 -28.53
CA MET A 1 -16.91 -13.41 -27.51
C MET A 1 -15.66 -13.49 -26.65
N VAL A 2 -15.72 -13.06 -25.40
CA VAL A 2 -14.58 -13.10 -24.50
C VAL A 2 -14.60 -14.46 -23.84
N ILE A 3 -13.48 -15.18 -23.90
CA ILE A 3 -13.32 -16.51 -23.31
C ILE A 3 -12.71 -16.32 -21.94
N PHE A 4 -13.31 -16.89 -20.90
CA PHE A 4 -12.74 -16.95 -19.57
C PHE A 4 -12.12 -18.31 -19.34
N GLU A 5 -10.85 -18.32 -19.00
CA GLU A 5 -10.21 -19.49 -18.41
C GLU A 5 -10.35 -19.38 -16.89
N ALA A 6 -10.97 -20.38 -16.27
CA ALA A 6 -11.16 -20.43 -14.83
C ALA A 6 -10.44 -21.63 -14.23
N SER A 7 -9.62 -21.36 -13.22
CA SER A 7 -8.96 -22.40 -12.41
C SER A 7 -9.43 -22.31 -10.97
N ASN A 8 -9.72 -23.44 -10.35
CA ASN A 8 -10.13 -23.52 -8.96
C ASN A 8 -9.03 -24.21 -8.16
N PHE A 9 -8.51 -23.51 -7.16
CA PHE A 9 -7.50 -24.04 -6.24
C PHE A 9 -8.16 -24.31 -4.90
N THR A 10 -8.10 -25.56 -4.46
CA THR A 10 -8.53 -25.90 -3.10
C THR A 10 -7.51 -25.35 -2.11
N LEU A 11 -7.99 -24.48 -1.22
CA LEU A 11 -7.19 -24.08 -0.06
C LEU A 11 -6.99 -25.32 0.82
N PRO A 12 -5.83 -25.44 1.52
CA PRO A 12 -5.63 -26.52 2.47
C PRO A 12 -6.76 -26.50 3.49
N THR A 13 -7.69 -27.46 3.37
CA THR A 13 -8.78 -27.59 4.34
C THR A 13 -8.23 -28.12 5.65
N PRO A 14 -8.69 -27.63 6.79
CA PRO A 14 -8.34 -28.22 8.08
C PRO A 14 -8.81 -29.68 8.09
N SER A 15 -7.87 -30.61 8.00
CA SER A 15 -8.17 -31.98 8.38
C SER A 15 -8.54 -31.98 9.87
N SER A 16 -9.46 -32.84 10.28
CA SER A 16 -10.09 -32.89 11.61
C SER A 16 -9.14 -32.94 12.82
N LEU A 17 -7.84 -32.92 12.62
CA LEU A 17 -6.77 -32.95 13.62
C LEU A 17 -5.85 -31.73 13.60
N SER A 18 -5.90 -30.88 12.57
CA SER A 18 -5.17 -29.60 12.51
C SER A 18 -6.08 -28.56 11.88
N SER A 19 -6.70 -27.72 12.69
CA SER A 19 -7.47 -26.58 12.21
C SER A 19 -6.52 -25.58 11.56
N LEU A 20 -6.29 -25.69 10.24
CA LEU A 20 -5.64 -24.63 9.50
C LEU A 20 -6.56 -23.40 9.55
N PRO A 21 -6.02 -22.23 9.87
CA PRO A 21 -6.84 -21.03 9.99
C PRO A 21 -7.36 -20.63 8.61
N LEU A 22 -8.61 -20.13 8.60
CA LEU A 22 -9.26 -19.61 7.41
C LEU A 22 -8.43 -18.49 6.80
N THR A 23 -8.23 -18.51 5.48
CA THR A 23 -7.57 -17.42 4.74
C THR A 23 -8.48 -16.19 4.69
N THR A 24 -7.94 -15.02 4.98
CA THR A 24 -8.70 -13.77 5.09
C THR A 24 -8.30 -12.72 4.06
N SER A 25 -7.07 -12.75 3.55
CA SER A 25 -6.62 -11.80 2.54
C SER A 25 -5.46 -12.33 1.71
N LEU A 26 -5.28 -11.71 0.55
CA LEU A 26 -4.31 -12.04 -0.46
C LEU A 26 -3.32 -10.88 -0.67
N SER A 27 -2.09 -11.19 -1.10
CA SER A 27 -1.17 -10.22 -1.67
C SER A 27 -0.32 -10.90 -2.72
N PHE A 28 -0.02 -10.21 -3.82
CA PHE A 28 0.69 -10.77 -4.96
C PHE A 28 1.77 -9.82 -5.47
N GLU A 29 2.88 -10.38 -5.90
CA GLU A 29 3.98 -9.64 -6.52
C GLU A 29 4.17 -10.15 -7.97
N PRO A 30 3.81 -9.34 -8.97
CA PRO A 30 3.68 -9.81 -10.34
C PRO A 30 5.02 -10.11 -11.04
N SER A 31 6.13 -9.48 -10.65
CA SER A 31 7.41 -9.72 -11.32
C SER A 31 8.04 -11.07 -10.95
N SER A 32 7.76 -11.58 -9.78
CA SER A 32 8.22 -12.89 -9.30
C SER A 32 7.11 -13.94 -9.26
N LEU A 33 5.87 -13.53 -9.50
CA LEU A 33 4.68 -14.36 -9.31
C LEU A 33 4.52 -14.87 -7.87
N SER A 34 5.06 -14.14 -6.89
CA SER A 34 4.97 -14.53 -5.49
C SER A 34 3.60 -14.21 -4.90
N LEU A 35 3.04 -15.16 -4.16
CA LEU A 35 1.72 -15.04 -3.52
C LEU A 35 1.86 -15.16 -2.01
N SER A 36 1.14 -14.32 -1.26
CA SER A 36 0.95 -14.51 0.18
C SER A 36 -0.52 -14.66 0.54
N LEU A 37 -0.81 -15.61 1.42
CA LEU A 37 -2.11 -15.84 2.02
C LEU A 37 -2.03 -15.48 3.50
N THR A 38 -2.82 -14.52 3.94
CA THR A 38 -2.94 -14.17 5.37
C THR A 38 -4.13 -14.91 5.96
N HIS A 39 -3.92 -15.52 7.11
CA HIS A 39 -4.91 -16.34 7.78
C HIS A 39 -5.53 -15.62 8.98
N PHE A 40 -6.67 -16.13 9.44
CA PHE A 40 -7.45 -15.55 10.54
C PHE A 40 -6.65 -15.50 11.87
N ASP A 41 -5.77 -16.47 12.11
CA ASP A 41 -4.87 -16.47 13.26
C ASP A 41 -3.68 -15.51 13.12
N SER A 42 -3.65 -14.71 12.07
CA SER A 42 -2.56 -13.80 11.73
C SER A 42 -1.24 -14.49 11.35
N SER A 43 -1.27 -15.76 11.01
CA SER A 43 -0.17 -16.43 10.31
C SER A 43 -0.23 -16.13 8.81
N ILE A 44 0.88 -16.33 8.10
CA ILE A 44 0.96 -16.08 6.66
C ILE A 44 1.62 -17.27 5.98
N SER A 45 0.99 -17.77 4.90
CA SER A 45 1.60 -18.70 3.95
C SER A 45 2.17 -17.89 2.78
N LEU A 46 3.47 -18.02 2.55
CA LEU A 46 4.19 -17.29 1.51
C LEU A 46 4.72 -18.27 0.46
N TYR A 47 4.26 -18.11 -0.76
CA TYR A 47 4.60 -18.93 -1.92
C TYR A 47 5.56 -18.15 -2.83
N PRO A 48 6.70 -18.72 -3.21
CA PRO A 48 7.72 -18.07 -4.04
C PRO A 48 7.30 -17.89 -5.50
N SER A 49 6.39 -18.74 -5.98
CA SER A 49 5.81 -18.63 -7.32
C SER A 49 4.38 -19.16 -7.31
N PHE A 50 3.55 -18.56 -8.15
CA PHE A 50 2.16 -18.96 -8.37
C PHE A 50 1.84 -18.87 -9.86
N SER A 51 1.20 -19.90 -10.41
CA SER A 51 0.77 -19.92 -11.82
C SER A 51 -0.69 -20.33 -11.92
N ILE A 52 -1.44 -19.65 -12.78
CA ILE A 52 -2.85 -19.98 -13.06
C ILE A 52 -2.96 -21.35 -13.76
N SER A 53 -1.93 -21.73 -14.53
CA SER A 53 -1.91 -23.02 -15.24
C SER A 53 -1.81 -24.22 -14.32
N ASP A 54 -1.37 -24.03 -13.09
CA ASP A 54 -1.28 -25.11 -12.13
C ASP A 54 -2.65 -25.35 -11.49
N SER A 55 -3.05 -26.60 -11.36
CA SER A 55 -4.31 -26.98 -10.73
C SER A 55 -4.26 -26.98 -9.20
N THR A 56 -3.08 -26.79 -8.63
CA THR A 56 -2.83 -26.84 -7.18
C THR A 56 -1.87 -25.74 -6.76
N LEU A 57 -1.97 -25.33 -5.50
CA LEU A 57 -0.99 -24.41 -4.92
C LEU A 57 0.41 -25.02 -4.90
N PRO A 58 1.47 -24.23 -5.10
CA PRO A 58 2.83 -24.70 -5.01
C PRO A 58 3.12 -25.43 -3.69
N GLN A 59 3.89 -26.52 -3.74
CA GLN A 59 4.27 -27.26 -2.52
C GLN A 59 5.27 -26.50 -1.65
N SER A 60 6.16 -25.72 -2.28
CA SER A 60 7.13 -24.90 -1.56
C SER A 60 6.45 -23.67 -0.98
N GLN A 61 6.30 -23.63 0.31
CA GLN A 61 5.77 -22.48 1.03
C GLN A 61 6.61 -22.17 2.26
N THR A 62 6.67 -20.90 2.60
CA THR A 62 7.25 -20.45 3.86
C THR A 62 6.13 -20.05 4.82
N LEU A 63 6.01 -20.74 5.93
CA LEU A 63 5.04 -20.40 6.98
C LEU A 63 5.63 -19.35 7.91
N ILE A 64 4.94 -18.22 8.02
CA ILE A 64 5.29 -17.12 8.90
C ILE A 64 4.35 -17.15 10.09
N PRO A 65 4.89 -17.40 11.32
CA PRO A 65 4.04 -17.55 12.49
C PRO A 65 3.40 -16.23 12.91
N SER A 66 2.24 -16.34 13.51
CA SER A 66 1.58 -15.23 14.21
C SER A 66 2.43 -14.72 15.39
N PRO A 67 2.20 -13.47 15.86
CA PRO A 67 1.26 -12.52 15.33
C PRO A 67 1.84 -11.70 14.19
N SER A 68 1.05 -11.51 13.13
CA SER A 68 1.35 -10.60 12.03
C SER A 68 0.18 -9.62 11.88
N SER A 69 0.45 -8.32 11.86
CA SER A 69 -0.62 -7.32 11.72
C SER A 69 -0.77 -6.84 10.29
N SER A 70 0.32 -6.80 9.55
CA SER A 70 0.34 -6.33 8.16
C SER A 70 1.60 -6.80 7.45
N SER A 71 1.50 -6.98 6.15
CA SER A 71 2.61 -7.37 5.29
C SER A 71 2.58 -6.61 3.98
N ALA A 72 3.72 -6.59 3.26
CA ALA A 72 3.81 -6.03 1.92
C ALA A 72 5.00 -6.62 1.17
N PHE A 73 4.89 -6.72 -0.14
CA PHE A 73 6.01 -6.95 -1.02
C PHE A 73 6.78 -5.66 -1.28
N LEU A 74 8.08 -5.78 -1.45
CA LEU A 74 9.02 -4.72 -1.77
C LEU A 74 9.97 -5.19 -2.86
N LEU A 75 10.17 -4.37 -3.89
CA LEU A 75 11.14 -4.61 -4.95
C LEU A 75 12.44 -3.86 -4.65
N LEU A 76 13.57 -4.57 -4.62
CA LEU A 76 14.88 -3.95 -4.46
C LEU A 76 15.58 -3.85 -5.82
N ARG A 77 15.77 -2.62 -6.28
CA ARG A 77 16.56 -2.32 -7.48
C ARG A 77 17.95 -1.84 -7.09
N ARG A 78 18.97 -2.40 -7.74
CA ARG A 78 20.36 -1.98 -7.57
C ARG A 78 20.62 -0.68 -8.31
N HIS A 79 21.31 0.25 -7.66
CA HIS A 79 21.66 1.54 -8.27
C HIS A 79 22.73 1.44 -9.37
N ARG A 80 23.59 0.41 -9.31
CA ARG A 80 24.77 0.28 -10.18
C ARG A 80 24.54 -0.57 -11.43
N SER A 81 23.44 -1.28 -11.52
CA SER A 81 23.14 -2.17 -12.60
C SER A 81 21.64 -2.08 -12.95
N PRO A 82 21.25 -1.14 -13.81
CA PRO A 82 19.83 -0.94 -14.16
C PRO A 82 19.21 -2.18 -14.84
N ASP A 83 20.02 -3.04 -15.46
CA ASP A 83 19.59 -4.25 -16.16
C ASP A 83 19.47 -5.48 -15.23
N SER A 84 19.82 -5.33 -13.93
CA SER A 84 19.66 -6.45 -13.00
C SER A 84 18.20 -6.64 -12.64
N THR A 85 17.74 -7.89 -12.63
CA THR A 85 16.41 -8.26 -12.14
C THR A 85 16.23 -7.78 -10.69
N PRO A 86 15.12 -7.10 -10.37
CA PRO A 86 14.88 -6.64 -9.01
C PRO A 86 14.74 -7.83 -8.07
N ARG A 87 15.28 -7.73 -6.86
CA ARG A 87 15.08 -8.73 -5.81
C ARG A 87 13.77 -8.46 -5.08
N VAL A 88 13.02 -9.50 -4.83
CA VAL A 88 11.75 -9.42 -4.10
C VAL A 88 11.99 -9.67 -2.62
N VAL A 89 11.46 -8.79 -1.80
CA VAL A 89 11.46 -8.92 -0.34
C VAL A 89 10.04 -8.84 0.17
N PHE A 90 9.64 -9.80 0.98
CA PHE A 90 8.38 -9.76 1.70
C PHE A 90 8.62 -9.26 3.12
N ILE A 91 7.90 -8.21 3.51
CA ILE A 91 8.02 -7.55 4.82
C ILE A 91 6.79 -7.90 5.63
N VAL A 92 7.00 -8.30 6.88
CA VAL A 92 5.93 -8.57 7.84
C VAL A 92 6.14 -7.73 9.08
N ALA A 93 5.13 -6.97 9.47
CA ALA A 93 5.09 -6.22 10.72
C ALA A 93 4.09 -6.84 11.69
N GLY A 94 4.45 -6.94 12.95
CA GLY A 94 3.55 -7.47 13.98
C GLY A 94 3.91 -6.97 15.38
N PRO A 95 3.04 -7.18 16.36
CA PRO A 95 3.35 -6.84 17.74
C PRO A 95 4.36 -7.82 18.35
N HIS A 96 5.29 -7.30 19.13
CA HIS A 96 6.20 -8.10 19.93
C HIS A 96 6.48 -7.39 21.26
N ARG A 97 5.84 -7.85 22.34
CA ARG A 97 5.90 -7.19 23.67
C ARG A 97 5.52 -5.70 23.56
N SER A 98 6.43 -4.79 23.91
CA SER A 98 6.27 -3.34 23.79
C SER A 98 6.83 -2.74 22.49
N PHE A 99 7.24 -3.60 21.53
CA PHE A 99 7.85 -3.19 20.26
C PHE A 99 6.99 -3.61 19.07
N ILE A 100 7.28 -3.02 17.92
CA ILE A 100 6.86 -3.55 16.64
C ILE A 100 8.00 -4.40 16.10
N LEU A 101 7.70 -5.63 15.73
CA LEU A 101 8.64 -6.54 15.10
C LEU A 101 8.50 -6.48 13.59
N LEU A 102 9.60 -6.16 12.89
CA LEU A 102 9.72 -6.27 11.44
C LEU A 102 10.53 -7.52 11.09
N ARG A 103 9.94 -8.35 10.23
CA ARG A 103 10.57 -9.56 9.69
C ARG A 103 10.71 -9.40 8.18
N PHE A 104 11.86 -9.81 7.64
CA PHE A 104 12.17 -9.72 6.22
C PHE A 104 12.39 -11.13 5.67
N TYR A 105 11.81 -11.39 4.50
CA TYR A 105 11.95 -12.64 3.77
C TYR A 105 12.35 -12.29 2.34
N ILE A 106 13.51 -12.78 1.91
CA ILE A 106 14.11 -12.48 0.61
C ILE A 106 13.87 -13.67 -0.31
N LEU A 107 13.40 -13.42 -1.51
CA LEU A 107 13.22 -14.47 -2.51
C LEU A 107 14.59 -14.87 -3.10
N ASN A 108 14.95 -16.13 -2.93
CA ASN A 108 16.01 -16.77 -3.69
C ASN A 108 15.42 -17.33 -4.98
N THR A 109 15.73 -16.70 -6.10
CA THR A 109 15.21 -17.10 -7.42
C THR A 109 15.78 -18.45 -7.92
N ILE A 110 17.00 -18.84 -7.48
CA ILE A 110 17.62 -20.10 -7.87
C ILE A 110 16.95 -21.26 -7.14
N GLY A 111 16.78 -21.13 -5.82
CA GLY A 111 16.14 -22.15 -4.98
C GLY A 111 14.63 -22.07 -4.94
N ASN A 112 14.04 -21.07 -5.54
CA ASN A 112 12.60 -20.76 -5.49
C ASN A 112 12.02 -20.87 -4.07
N VAL A 113 12.65 -20.17 -3.11
CA VAL A 113 12.29 -20.19 -1.69
C VAL A 113 12.53 -18.81 -1.05
N PHE A 114 11.68 -18.45 -0.10
CA PHE A 114 11.89 -17.29 0.75
C PHE A 114 12.75 -17.68 1.96
N TYR A 115 13.78 -16.89 2.23
CA TYR A 115 14.66 -17.07 3.39
C TYR A 115 14.79 -15.78 4.17
N ARG A 116 15.18 -15.88 5.43
CA ARG A 116 15.44 -14.73 6.31
C ARG A 116 16.90 -14.29 6.16
N PRO A 117 17.17 -12.97 6.10
CA PRO A 117 18.54 -12.49 6.08
C PRO A 117 19.27 -12.86 7.37
N LYS A 118 20.56 -13.19 7.27
CA LYS A 118 21.41 -13.52 8.43
C LYS A 118 21.55 -12.33 9.37
N SER A 119 21.63 -11.12 8.80
CA SER A 119 21.73 -9.89 9.59
C SER A 119 21.02 -8.72 8.94
N VAL A 120 20.58 -7.76 9.78
CA VAL A 120 20.00 -6.49 9.33
C VAL A 120 20.75 -5.36 10.01
N PHE A 121 21.48 -4.58 9.22
CA PHE A 121 22.17 -3.40 9.71
C PHE A 121 21.22 -2.21 9.80
N CYS A 122 20.97 -1.72 11.01
CA CYS A 122 20.03 -0.62 11.29
C CYS A 122 20.70 0.76 11.39
N GLY A 123 22.00 0.85 11.17
CA GLY A 123 22.78 2.07 11.38
C GLY A 123 22.73 2.56 12.85
N ASP A 124 23.00 3.85 13.05
CA ASP A 124 22.99 4.48 14.38
C ASP A 124 21.58 4.86 14.87
N CYS A 125 20.53 4.23 14.34
CA CYS A 125 19.17 4.56 14.69
C CYS A 125 18.79 3.94 16.05
N LYS A 126 18.72 4.75 17.11
CA LYS A 126 18.37 4.32 18.48
C LYS A 126 17.00 3.65 18.61
N ASP A 127 16.10 3.89 17.65
CA ASP A 127 14.75 3.32 17.67
C ASP A 127 14.68 1.96 16.97
N LEU A 128 15.79 1.48 16.38
CA LEU A 128 15.85 0.22 15.66
C LEU A 128 16.91 -0.68 16.29
N ARG A 129 16.57 -1.94 16.54
CA ARG A 129 17.48 -2.95 17.04
C ARG A 129 17.24 -4.27 16.31
N PHE A 130 18.27 -4.81 15.70
CA PHE A 130 18.21 -6.14 15.13
C PHE A 130 18.47 -7.18 16.24
N GLU A 131 17.62 -8.19 16.29
CA GLU A 131 17.80 -9.39 17.12
C GLU A 131 17.90 -10.62 16.21
N PRO A 132 19.00 -11.36 16.27
CA PRO A 132 19.16 -12.61 15.53
C PRO A 132 17.97 -13.54 15.79
N ASN A 133 17.53 -14.28 14.76
CA ASN A 133 16.37 -15.20 14.80
C ASN A 133 15.00 -14.55 15.02
N LEU A 134 14.92 -13.30 15.45
CA LEU A 134 13.66 -12.60 15.66
C LEU A 134 13.35 -11.64 14.50
N GLY A 135 14.21 -10.66 14.26
CA GLY A 135 14.07 -9.60 13.25
C GLY A 135 14.46 -8.24 13.80
N VAL A 136 13.89 -7.17 13.26
CA VAL A 136 14.16 -5.80 13.71
C VAL A 136 13.05 -5.34 14.65
N LEU A 137 13.42 -4.96 15.84
CA LEU A 137 12.54 -4.32 16.83
C LEU A 137 12.53 -2.82 16.60
N VAL A 138 11.32 -2.27 16.39
CA VAL A 138 11.08 -0.83 16.31
C VAL A 138 10.58 -0.36 17.67
N ASN A 139 11.32 0.55 18.31
CA ASN A 139 10.95 1.13 19.60
C ASN A 139 9.78 2.12 19.42
N SER A 140 8.59 1.58 19.41
CA SER A 140 7.36 2.35 19.29
C SER A 140 6.22 1.59 19.94
N LYS A 141 5.30 2.30 20.57
CA LYS A 141 4.09 1.68 21.09
C LYS A 141 3.40 0.94 19.95
N HIS A 142 3.12 -0.33 20.16
CA HIS A 142 2.36 -1.14 19.22
C HIS A 142 0.90 -1.17 19.66
N GLY A 143 0.02 -1.24 18.68
CA GLY A 143 -1.39 -1.51 18.89
C GLY A 143 -1.81 -2.71 18.06
N VAL A 144 -3.08 -2.99 18.09
CA VAL A 144 -3.68 -4.08 17.32
C VAL A 144 -3.58 -3.84 15.82
N SER A 145 -3.37 -2.57 15.40
CA SER A 145 -3.37 -2.21 13.99
C SER A 145 -2.06 -1.54 13.57
N ILE A 146 -1.28 -2.26 12.80
CA ILE A 146 -0.12 -1.76 12.05
C ILE A 146 -0.45 -1.90 10.58
N LYS A 147 -0.10 -0.91 9.75
CA LYS A 147 -0.25 -0.97 8.29
C LYS A 147 1.12 -0.80 7.64
N VAL A 148 1.42 -1.68 6.68
CA VAL A 148 2.66 -1.63 5.89
C VAL A 148 2.29 -1.50 4.43
N SER A 149 3.02 -0.66 3.71
CA SER A 149 2.93 -0.56 2.25
C SER A 149 4.34 -0.48 1.68
N GLY A 150 4.64 -1.34 0.71
CA GLY A 150 5.93 -1.44 0.04
C GLY A 150 5.87 -0.96 -1.41
N SER A 151 7.03 -0.54 -1.93
CA SER A 151 7.22 -0.16 -3.31
C SER A 151 8.65 -0.51 -3.74
N VAL A 152 9.31 0.29 -4.57
CA VAL A 152 10.70 0.08 -4.98
C VAL A 152 11.64 0.73 -3.99
N ASN A 153 12.47 -0.06 -3.31
CA ASN A 153 13.49 0.34 -2.32
C ASN A 153 12.96 1.05 -1.06
N TYR A 154 11.67 1.37 -0.98
CA TYR A 154 11.07 2.09 0.15
C TYR A 154 9.79 1.40 0.60
N PHE A 155 9.55 1.45 1.91
CA PHE A 155 8.28 1.09 2.50
C PHE A 155 7.89 2.06 3.61
N ALA A 156 6.60 2.15 3.84
CA ALA A 156 6.03 2.90 4.95
C ALA A 156 5.36 1.96 5.94
N MET A 157 5.47 2.26 7.21
CA MET A 157 4.80 1.57 8.31
C MET A 157 4.04 2.58 9.17
N TYR A 158 2.75 2.40 9.32
CA TYR A 158 1.91 3.19 10.21
C TYR A 158 1.51 2.37 11.43
N SER A 159 1.63 2.95 12.62
CA SER A 159 1.10 2.38 13.86
C SER A 159 0.04 3.32 14.43
N VAL A 160 -1.16 2.79 14.57
CA VAL A 160 -2.31 3.52 15.12
C VAL A 160 -2.02 3.97 16.55
N SER A 161 -1.43 3.10 17.38
CA SER A 161 -1.17 3.38 18.80
C SER A 161 -0.18 4.51 19.04
N SER A 162 0.82 4.65 18.17
CA SER A 162 1.81 5.72 18.27
C SER A 162 1.46 6.94 17.43
N ALA A 163 0.43 6.83 16.59
CA ALA A 163 0.03 7.85 15.62
C ALA A 163 1.22 8.34 14.78
N LYS A 164 2.06 7.40 14.29
CA LYS A 164 3.25 7.71 13.51
C LYS A 164 3.32 6.85 12.25
N VAL A 165 3.80 7.47 11.17
CA VAL A 165 4.22 6.78 9.95
C VAL A 165 5.74 6.86 9.87
N TRP A 166 6.39 5.70 9.79
CA TRP A 166 7.83 5.58 9.53
C TRP A 166 8.04 5.28 8.06
N ILE A 167 8.99 5.96 7.45
CA ILE A 167 9.45 5.70 6.10
C ILE A 167 10.85 5.10 6.18
N PHE A 168 10.99 3.92 5.61
CA PHE A 168 12.23 3.17 5.57
C PHE A 168 12.71 2.99 4.14
N ALA A 169 14.03 3.01 3.96
CA ALA A 169 14.70 2.50 2.79
C ALA A 169 15.37 1.17 3.12
N LEU A 170 15.29 0.23 2.19
CA LEU A 170 15.92 -1.09 2.29
C LEU A 170 16.94 -1.25 1.16
N LYS A 171 18.11 -1.81 1.47
CA LYS A 171 19.15 -2.20 0.51
C LYS A 171 19.72 -3.55 0.91
N ILE A 172 20.24 -4.28 -0.05
CA ILE A 172 21.03 -5.49 0.18
C ILE A 172 22.47 -5.15 -0.21
N ASP A 173 23.42 -5.43 0.67
CA ASP A 173 24.84 -5.34 0.38
C ASP A 173 25.30 -6.69 -0.18
N ASP A 174 25.91 -6.65 -1.37
CA ASP A 174 26.35 -7.85 -2.11
C ASP A 174 27.84 -8.20 -1.87
N ASP A 175 28.53 -7.40 -1.06
CA ASP A 175 29.97 -7.48 -0.92
C ASP A 175 30.46 -8.58 0.07
N ASP A 176 29.52 -9.25 0.76
CA ASP A 176 29.86 -10.33 1.71
C ASP A 176 29.61 -11.70 1.10
N ASP A 177 30.67 -12.44 0.81
CA ASP A 177 30.66 -13.84 0.34
C ASP A 177 29.94 -14.81 1.31
N ASP A 178 29.73 -14.40 2.57
CA ASP A 178 29.22 -15.25 3.65
C ASP A 178 27.73 -15.09 3.99
N GLY A 179 27.03 -14.20 3.35
CA GLY A 179 25.58 -14.07 3.58
C GLY A 179 25.08 -12.66 3.44
N GLU A 180 23.90 -12.57 2.85
CA GLU A 180 23.26 -11.29 2.54
C GLU A 180 23.01 -10.47 3.79
N VAL A 181 23.63 -9.30 3.83
CA VAL A 181 23.38 -8.26 4.82
C VAL A 181 22.34 -7.29 4.28
N VAL A 182 21.23 -7.18 5.00
CA VAL A 182 20.20 -6.19 4.69
C VAL A 182 20.49 -4.91 5.44
N ARG A 183 20.48 -3.80 4.74
CA ARG A 183 20.66 -2.46 5.33
C ARG A 183 19.32 -1.75 5.39
N LEU A 184 18.81 -1.55 6.61
CA LEU A 184 17.56 -0.84 6.89
C LEU A 184 17.88 0.59 7.36
N MET A 185 17.35 1.58 6.66
CA MET A 185 17.56 2.99 6.99
C MET A 185 16.22 3.67 7.28
N ARG A 186 16.08 4.27 8.45
CA ARG A 186 14.95 5.16 8.74
C ARG A 186 15.17 6.50 8.05
N CYS A 187 14.33 6.81 7.05
CA CYS A 187 14.43 8.02 6.25
C CYS A 187 13.66 9.19 6.85
N ALA A 188 12.43 8.93 7.29
CA ALA A 188 11.58 9.96 7.87
C ALA A 188 10.58 9.36 8.87
N VAL A 189 10.03 10.23 9.73
CA VAL A 189 8.90 9.92 10.61
C VAL A 189 7.88 11.03 10.49
N ILE A 190 6.62 10.68 10.22
CA ILE A 190 5.49 11.60 10.18
C ILE A 190 4.67 11.38 11.45
N GLU A 191 4.52 12.43 12.26
CA GLU A 191 3.61 12.44 13.41
C GLU A 191 2.20 12.78 12.93
N CYS A 192 1.27 11.84 13.09
CA CYS A 192 -0.11 11.95 12.64
C CYS A 192 -0.98 12.54 13.75
N LEU A 193 -1.60 13.67 13.48
CA LEU A 193 -2.59 14.31 14.37
C LEU A 193 -4.01 13.82 14.06
N ARG A 194 -4.21 13.21 12.89
CA ARG A 194 -5.47 12.62 12.45
C ARG A 194 -5.27 11.15 12.18
N PRO A 195 -6.29 10.32 12.40
CA PRO A 195 -6.22 8.90 12.07
C PRO A 195 -5.91 8.68 10.58
N VAL A 196 -5.06 7.71 10.29
CA VAL A 196 -4.76 7.25 8.93
C VAL A 196 -5.43 5.89 8.73
N TRP A 197 -6.34 5.83 7.75
CA TRP A 197 -7.14 4.65 7.47
C TRP A 197 -6.49 3.74 6.44
N SER A 198 -5.72 4.31 5.49
CA SER A 198 -4.94 3.57 4.50
C SER A 198 -3.59 4.24 4.24
N VAL A 199 -2.61 3.42 3.83
CA VAL A 199 -1.27 3.86 3.47
C VAL A 199 -0.91 3.23 2.14
N SER A 200 -0.48 4.02 1.17
CA SER A 200 0.01 3.55 -0.12
C SER A 200 1.36 4.19 -0.45
N VAL A 201 2.31 3.36 -0.86
CA VAL A 201 3.61 3.81 -1.36
C VAL A 201 3.72 3.34 -2.81
N SER A 202 3.70 4.26 -3.76
CA SER A 202 3.73 3.93 -5.18
C SER A 202 4.37 5.05 -5.99
N PHE A 203 5.14 4.72 -7.01
CA PHE A 203 5.72 5.67 -7.97
C PHE A 203 6.43 6.87 -7.34
N GLY A 204 7.11 6.68 -6.22
CA GLY A 204 7.82 7.74 -5.52
C GLY A 204 6.93 8.69 -4.73
N MET A 205 5.67 8.34 -4.52
CA MET A 205 4.71 9.03 -3.67
C MET A 205 4.37 8.19 -2.44
N LEU A 206 4.09 8.86 -1.33
CA LEU A 206 3.43 8.31 -0.16
C LEU A 206 2.06 8.96 -0.04
N LEU A 207 1.01 8.15 -0.03
CA LEU A 207 -0.36 8.60 0.14
C LEU A 207 -0.89 8.08 1.48
N LEU A 208 -1.49 8.99 2.24
CA LEU A 208 -2.15 8.68 3.51
C LEU A 208 -3.65 8.96 3.36
N GLY A 209 -4.46 7.91 3.48
CA GLY A 209 -5.90 8.03 3.50
C GLY A 209 -6.37 8.50 4.87
N GLU A 210 -6.98 9.67 4.92
CA GLU A 210 -7.48 10.33 6.12
C GLU A 210 -9.02 10.37 6.12
N GLU A 211 -9.60 11.05 7.06
CA GLU A 211 -11.01 11.45 7.01
C GLU A 211 -11.20 12.52 5.94
N ASN A 212 -12.19 12.32 5.10
CA ASN A 212 -12.61 13.22 4.04
C ASN A 212 -11.51 13.60 3.03
N GLY A 213 -10.45 12.76 2.89
CA GLY A 213 -9.44 13.05 1.88
C GLY A 213 -8.17 12.21 1.97
N VAL A 214 -7.26 12.54 1.06
CA VAL A 214 -5.95 11.91 0.93
C VAL A 214 -4.85 12.95 1.04
N ARG A 215 -3.83 12.66 1.82
CA ARG A 215 -2.63 13.46 1.92
C ARG A 215 -1.51 12.82 1.13
N VAL A 216 -0.92 13.57 0.22
CA VAL A 216 0.12 13.11 -0.72
C VAL A 216 1.46 13.75 -0.37
N PHE A 217 2.50 12.93 -0.28
CA PHE A 217 3.89 13.34 -0.06
C PHE A 217 4.77 12.86 -1.19
N GLY A 218 5.63 13.72 -1.71
CA GLY A 218 6.71 13.32 -2.61
C GLY A 218 7.83 12.62 -1.81
N LEU A 219 8.00 11.32 -2.01
CA LEU A 219 8.92 10.48 -1.24
C LEU A 219 10.37 10.97 -1.30
N ARG A 220 10.82 11.41 -2.49
CA ARG A 220 12.17 11.93 -2.68
C ARG A 220 12.46 13.17 -1.82
N ARG A 221 11.47 14.06 -1.67
CA ARG A 221 11.62 15.26 -0.82
C ARG A 221 11.63 14.90 0.66
N LEU A 222 10.75 13.98 1.03
CA LEU A 222 10.63 13.48 2.40
C LEU A 222 11.92 12.79 2.85
N VAL A 223 12.48 11.91 2.03
CA VAL A 223 13.72 11.18 2.30
C VAL A 223 14.95 12.08 2.32
N LYS A 224 15.02 13.10 1.44
CA LYS A 224 16.16 14.05 1.41
C LYS A 224 16.07 15.14 2.46
N GLY A 225 15.05 15.15 3.32
CA GLY A 225 14.89 16.14 4.38
C GLY A 225 14.62 17.56 3.89
N LYS A 226 14.16 17.73 2.65
CA LYS A 226 13.85 19.03 2.06
C LYS A 226 12.47 19.58 2.47
N VAL A 227 11.71 18.82 3.24
CA VAL A 227 10.48 19.30 3.90
C VAL A 227 10.94 20.15 5.07
N LYS A 228 10.74 21.45 5.02
CA LYS A 228 11.20 22.39 6.06
C LYS A 228 10.54 22.05 7.40
N LYS A 229 11.34 21.95 8.46
CA LYS A 229 10.84 21.93 9.85
C LYS A 229 10.06 23.24 10.08
N VAL A 230 8.78 23.17 10.35
CA VAL A 230 8.02 24.33 10.81
C VAL A 230 8.57 24.71 12.19
N ARG A 231 9.31 25.82 12.25
CA ARG A 231 9.70 26.42 13.52
C ARG A 231 8.43 26.93 14.18
N ASN A 232 8.12 26.45 15.35
CA ASN A 232 7.06 27.04 16.19
C ASN A 232 7.44 28.49 16.50
N PHE A 233 6.75 29.44 15.87
CA PHE A 233 6.77 30.85 16.24
C PHE A 233 5.82 31.07 17.42
N ASN A 234 6.15 30.56 18.58
CA ASN A 234 5.54 31.04 19.84
C ASN A 234 6.44 30.62 21.01
N SER A 235 7.53 31.34 21.19
CA SER A 235 8.10 31.64 22.50
C SER A 235 9.08 32.80 22.34
N LYS A 236 8.56 34.02 22.44
CA LYS A 236 9.39 35.17 22.82
C LYS A 236 9.72 34.99 24.29
N VAL A 237 10.93 34.55 24.59
CA VAL A 237 11.65 34.90 25.81
C VAL A 237 13.00 35.38 25.36
N PRO A 238 13.37 36.65 25.61
CA PRO A 238 14.67 37.15 25.33
C PRO A 238 15.55 36.89 26.55
N ASN A 239 16.49 35.96 26.49
CA ASN A 239 17.66 36.06 27.34
C ASN A 239 18.88 35.41 26.66
N GLY A 240 19.94 36.16 26.69
CA GLY A 240 21.18 35.96 25.98
C GLY A 240 21.96 34.73 26.40
N GLY A 241 22.84 34.31 25.52
CA GLY A 241 23.81 33.25 25.77
C GLY A 241 24.23 32.61 24.47
N SER A 242 25.24 33.17 23.83
CA SER A 242 25.98 32.58 22.73
C SER A 242 26.65 31.31 23.15
N VAL A 243 26.20 30.16 22.74
CA VAL A 243 26.98 28.92 22.70
C VAL A 243 26.97 28.39 21.29
N ARG A 244 28.11 28.48 20.61
CA ARG A 244 28.38 27.84 19.34
C ARG A 244 28.53 26.34 19.60
N ASP A 245 27.50 25.58 19.31
CA ASP A 245 27.56 24.12 19.36
C ASP A 245 27.91 23.60 17.97
N TYR A 246 29.14 23.17 17.80
CA TYR A 246 29.61 22.39 16.67
C TYR A 246 29.10 20.95 16.81
N GLY A 247 27.82 20.75 16.51
CA GLY A 247 27.16 19.44 16.57
C GLY A 247 27.41 18.62 15.32
N LYS A 248 28.11 17.52 15.51
CA LYS A 248 28.34 16.42 14.56
C LYS A 248 27.08 16.09 13.73
N ASN A 249 27.25 16.05 12.41
CA ASN A 249 26.26 15.59 11.42
C ASN A 249 25.94 14.10 11.61
N GLY A 250 25.13 13.76 12.57
CA GLY A 250 24.43 12.48 12.60
C GLY A 250 23.30 12.50 11.57
N LYS A 251 23.28 11.58 10.62
CA LYS A 251 22.20 11.37 9.66
C LYS A 251 20.95 10.83 10.39
N HIS A 252 20.30 11.67 11.18
CA HIS A 252 19.02 11.33 11.81
C HIS A 252 17.89 11.63 10.82
N GLY A 253 16.97 10.68 10.63
CA GLY A 253 15.81 10.83 9.76
C GLY A 253 14.97 12.06 10.15
N VAL A 254 14.31 12.63 9.15
CA VAL A 254 13.51 13.86 9.30
C VAL A 254 12.21 13.54 10.04
N ALA A 255 11.89 14.33 11.08
CA ALA A 255 10.58 14.30 11.72
C ALA A 255 9.68 15.39 11.13
N VAL A 256 8.49 15.00 10.69
CA VAL A 256 7.48 15.87 10.04
C VAL A 256 6.16 15.74 10.78
N LYS A 257 5.42 16.84 10.95
CA LYS A 257 4.05 16.80 11.49
C LYS A 257 3.02 16.85 10.36
N GLN A 258 2.06 15.95 10.38
CA GLN A 258 1.00 15.82 9.35
C GLN A 258 0.24 17.14 9.12
N ALA A 259 -0.15 17.84 10.19
CA ALA A 259 -1.02 19.03 10.10
C ALA A 259 -0.29 20.35 9.80
N ASN A 260 1.04 20.40 9.98
CA ASN A 260 1.79 21.67 9.90
C ASN A 260 2.53 21.85 8.56
N VAL A 261 2.29 20.97 7.61
CA VAL A 261 2.91 21.11 6.29
C VAL A 261 2.01 21.98 5.44
N LYS A 262 2.45 23.21 5.18
CA LYS A 262 1.78 24.12 4.26
C LYS A 262 1.72 23.50 2.87
N GLN A 263 0.65 23.75 2.15
CA GLN A 263 0.35 23.20 0.82
C GLN A 263 1.48 23.35 -0.21
N ASN A 264 2.48 24.18 0.04
CA ASN A 264 3.52 24.57 -0.92
C ASN A 264 4.88 23.88 -0.73
N GLU A 265 5.01 22.81 0.06
CA GLU A 265 6.33 22.21 0.38
C GLU A 265 6.46 20.73 -0.03
N GLY A 266 5.77 20.29 -1.10
CA GLY A 266 5.80 18.90 -1.57
C GLY A 266 4.86 17.97 -0.82
N VAL A 267 3.85 18.55 -0.17
CA VAL A 267 2.75 17.86 0.50
C VAL A 267 1.45 18.53 0.10
N CYS A 268 0.46 17.76 -0.27
CA CYS A 268 -0.87 18.26 -0.60
C CYS A 268 -1.95 17.42 0.08
N PHE A 269 -3.01 18.06 0.52
CA PHE A 269 -4.24 17.40 0.98
C PHE A 269 -5.32 17.58 -0.07
N MET A 270 -5.85 16.47 -0.56
CA MET A 270 -6.92 16.38 -1.54
C MET A 270 -8.20 15.97 -0.84
N ALA A 271 -9.17 16.87 -0.75
CA ALA A 271 -10.45 16.57 -0.14
C ALA A 271 -11.33 15.73 -1.06
N LEU A 272 -12.03 14.75 -0.50
CA LEU A 272 -13.13 14.07 -1.15
C LEU A 272 -14.35 14.97 -1.09
N LYS A 273 -15.04 15.15 -2.22
CA LYS A 273 -16.33 15.83 -2.24
C LYS A 273 -17.38 14.84 -1.71
N GLY A 274 -17.82 15.02 -0.47
CA GLY A 274 -18.95 14.25 0.06
C GLY A 274 -20.25 14.57 -0.69
N LYS A 275 -21.16 13.59 -0.76
CA LYS A 275 -22.52 13.79 -1.28
C LYS A 275 -23.20 14.87 -0.47
N GLY A 276 -23.28 16.08 -0.99
CA GLY A 276 -24.13 17.15 -0.46
C GLY A 276 -25.59 16.77 -0.72
N VAL A 277 -26.20 16.08 0.24
CA VAL A 277 -27.65 15.92 0.22
C VAL A 277 -28.24 17.29 0.53
N GLU A 278 -28.66 18.01 -0.47
CA GLU A 278 -29.49 19.21 -0.31
C GLU A 278 -30.87 18.82 0.28
N THR A 279 -30.91 18.64 1.59
CA THR A 279 -32.16 18.61 2.32
C THR A 279 -32.18 19.79 3.26
N LYS A 280 -33.13 20.69 3.05
CA LYS A 280 -33.48 21.80 3.93
C LYS A 280 -33.96 21.26 5.28
N SER A 281 -33.07 20.84 6.15
CA SER A 281 -33.40 20.54 7.55
C SER A 281 -32.24 20.83 8.47
N ILE A 282 -32.59 21.45 9.56
CA ILE A 282 -31.82 21.97 10.67
C ILE A 282 -30.96 20.87 11.29
N SER A 283 -29.64 21.17 11.49
CA SER A 283 -28.60 20.34 12.13
C SER A 283 -28.16 19.07 11.35
N LYS A 284 -27.26 19.24 10.39
CA LYS A 284 -26.51 18.13 9.81
C LYS A 284 -25.12 18.08 10.42
N VAL A 285 -24.86 17.04 11.18
CA VAL A 285 -23.50 16.58 11.44
C VAL A 285 -22.96 16.06 10.10
N PRO A 286 -21.90 16.65 9.52
CA PRO A 286 -21.32 16.13 8.29
C PRO A 286 -20.83 14.71 8.56
N ILE A 287 -21.36 13.72 7.81
CA ILE A 287 -20.89 12.35 7.89
C ILE A 287 -19.45 12.35 7.38
N SER A 288 -18.53 11.95 8.24
CA SER A 288 -17.12 11.86 7.90
C SER A 288 -16.86 10.55 7.15
N VAL A 289 -16.32 10.66 5.95
CA VAL A 289 -16.00 9.55 5.07
C VAL A 289 -14.52 9.17 5.24
N LYS A 290 -14.22 7.88 5.40
CA LYS A 290 -12.87 7.37 5.64
C LYS A 290 -12.29 6.79 4.36
N VAL A 291 -11.06 7.14 4.01
CA VAL A 291 -10.35 6.53 2.87
C VAL A 291 -9.78 5.19 3.29
N ILE A 292 -10.43 4.10 2.89
CA ILE A 292 -10.08 2.73 3.34
C ILE A 292 -9.08 2.02 2.44
N SER A 293 -9.03 2.36 1.13
CA SER A 293 -8.05 1.81 0.20
C SER A 293 -7.58 2.86 -0.81
N ILE A 294 -6.32 2.77 -1.21
CA ILE A 294 -5.71 3.60 -2.24
C ILE A 294 -4.86 2.69 -3.14
N GLN A 295 -5.23 2.58 -4.41
CA GLN A 295 -4.55 1.78 -5.41
C GLN A 295 -4.00 2.70 -6.51
N ALA A 296 -2.74 2.49 -6.91
CA ALA A 296 -2.14 3.26 -7.98
C ALA A 296 -2.54 2.69 -9.34
N LEU A 297 -3.11 3.51 -10.20
CA LEU A 297 -3.35 3.19 -11.60
C LEU A 297 -2.10 3.49 -12.43
N SER A 298 -1.50 4.65 -12.21
CA SER A 298 -0.28 5.09 -12.90
C SER A 298 0.55 5.98 -11.99
N GLN A 299 1.63 6.55 -12.53
CA GLN A 299 2.45 7.50 -11.78
C GLN A 299 1.70 8.73 -11.28
N ARG A 300 0.56 9.05 -11.90
CA ARG A 300 -0.22 10.26 -11.62
C ARG A 300 -1.68 9.99 -11.25
N MET A 301 -2.15 8.78 -11.43
CA MET A 301 -3.53 8.42 -11.17
C MET A 301 -3.65 7.37 -10.09
N PHE A 302 -4.58 7.59 -9.18
CA PHE A 302 -4.86 6.71 -8.04
C PHE A 302 -6.35 6.55 -7.89
N LEU A 303 -6.77 5.31 -7.67
CA LEU A 303 -8.14 4.99 -7.34
C LEU A 303 -8.28 4.90 -5.82
N ILE A 304 -9.27 5.57 -5.29
CA ILE A 304 -9.55 5.68 -3.86
C ILE A 304 -10.89 5.03 -3.60
N LEU A 305 -10.94 4.14 -2.62
CA LEU A 305 -12.16 3.56 -2.08
C LEU A 305 -12.41 4.16 -0.69
N ASP A 306 -13.60 4.64 -0.48
CA ASP A 306 -14.01 5.19 0.80
C ASP A 306 -14.87 4.22 1.64
N SER A 307 -15.21 4.61 2.86
CA SER A 307 -15.98 3.80 3.80
C SER A 307 -17.45 3.61 3.40
N ASP A 308 -17.95 4.43 2.50
CA ASP A 308 -19.32 4.35 2.00
C ASP A 308 -19.42 3.44 0.74
N GLY A 309 -18.26 2.89 0.31
CA GLY A 309 -18.15 2.06 -0.88
C GLY A 309 -18.13 2.86 -2.19
N ASP A 310 -17.92 4.16 -2.11
CA ASP A 310 -17.77 5.02 -3.28
C ASP A 310 -16.31 5.03 -3.77
N LEU A 311 -16.17 5.10 -5.09
CA LEU A 311 -14.88 5.21 -5.76
C LEU A 311 -14.58 6.64 -6.18
N HIS A 312 -13.32 7.04 -6.02
CA HIS A 312 -12.84 8.35 -6.43
C HIS A 312 -11.56 8.20 -7.24
N LEU A 313 -11.42 9.00 -8.29
CA LEU A 313 -10.21 9.10 -9.09
C LEU A 313 -9.42 10.34 -8.65
N LEU A 314 -8.21 10.11 -8.15
CA LEU A 314 -7.22 11.15 -7.84
C LEU A 314 -6.27 11.28 -9.01
N SER A 315 -6.24 12.45 -9.63
CA SER A 315 -5.27 12.81 -10.68
C SER A 315 -4.30 13.85 -10.15
N LEU A 316 -2.99 13.54 -10.23
CA LEU A 316 -1.91 14.43 -9.81
C LEU A 316 -1.33 15.18 -11.00
N SER A 317 -1.21 16.48 -10.87
CA SER A 317 -0.51 17.33 -11.83
C SER A 317 0.93 17.52 -11.38
N ASN A 318 1.89 17.21 -12.24
CA ASN A 318 3.30 17.53 -12.01
C ASN A 318 3.60 18.88 -12.68
N SER A 319 3.73 19.91 -11.92
CA SER A 319 4.34 21.13 -12.39
C SER A 319 5.86 21.05 -12.13
N GLY A 320 6.63 20.55 -13.11
CA GLY A 320 8.10 20.65 -13.23
C GLY A 320 8.98 20.17 -12.04
N ILE A 321 10.28 20.10 -12.29
CA ILE A 321 11.29 19.69 -11.28
C ILE A 321 11.36 20.76 -10.17
N GLY A 322 10.87 20.42 -8.97
CA GLY A 322 10.97 21.29 -7.78
C GLY A 322 9.67 21.96 -7.34
N VAL A 323 8.56 21.73 -8.01
CA VAL A 323 7.28 22.38 -7.81
C VAL A 323 6.33 21.52 -6.96
N ASP A 324 5.33 22.15 -6.40
CA ASP A 324 4.37 21.60 -5.48
C ASP A 324 3.50 20.52 -6.13
N ILE A 325 3.14 19.50 -5.35
CA ILE A 325 2.19 18.49 -5.77
C ILE A 325 0.81 19.13 -5.79
N THR A 326 0.18 19.17 -6.96
CA THR A 326 -1.19 19.59 -7.15
C THR A 326 -2.00 18.45 -7.76
N GLY A 327 -3.30 18.50 -7.70
CA GLY A 327 -4.16 17.50 -8.28
C GLY A 327 -5.61 17.77 -7.94
N HIS A 328 -6.47 16.91 -8.42
CA HIS A 328 -7.90 16.96 -8.15
C HIS A 328 -8.45 15.55 -7.91
N VAL A 329 -9.53 15.50 -7.17
CA VAL A 329 -10.27 14.27 -6.91
C VAL A 329 -11.65 14.40 -7.54
N ARG A 330 -12.04 13.39 -8.31
CA ARG A 330 -13.37 13.25 -8.89
C ARG A 330 -14.04 12.02 -8.35
N GLN A 331 -15.27 12.11 -7.92
CA GLN A 331 -16.07 10.95 -7.55
C GLN A 331 -16.53 10.24 -8.83
N LEU A 332 -16.37 8.92 -8.87
CA LEU A 332 -16.91 8.09 -9.94
C LEU A 332 -18.40 7.83 -9.71
N PRO A 333 -19.16 7.52 -10.77
CA PRO A 333 -20.54 7.12 -10.62
C PRO A 333 -20.72 5.94 -9.69
N HIS A 334 -21.67 6.03 -8.79
CA HIS A 334 -22.01 4.92 -7.91
C HIS A 334 -22.69 3.81 -8.70
N ILE A 335 -22.07 2.62 -8.70
CA ILE A 335 -22.64 1.42 -9.34
C ILE A 335 -23.16 0.48 -8.27
N MET A 336 -22.37 0.31 -7.22
CA MET A 336 -22.63 -0.60 -6.12
C MET A 336 -21.82 -0.17 -4.89
N ASN A 337 -22.11 -0.77 -3.76
CA ASN A 337 -21.28 -0.62 -2.57
C ASN A 337 -20.00 -1.45 -2.74
N VAL A 338 -18.91 -0.82 -3.17
CA VAL A 338 -17.63 -1.50 -3.38
C VAL A 338 -17.00 -1.88 -2.05
N GLN A 339 -16.64 -3.16 -1.91
CA GLN A 339 -15.93 -3.68 -0.74
C GLN A 339 -14.46 -3.96 -1.03
N ASN A 340 -14.18 -4.51 -2.21
CA ASN A 340 -12.84 -4.90 -2.63
C ASN A 340 -12.49 -4.23 -3.95
N LEU A 341 -11.21 -3.85 -4.06
CA LEU A 341 -10.65 -3.16 -5.20
C LEU A 341 -9.29 -3.79 -5.54
N ALA A 342 -9.09 -4.21 -6.78
CA ALA A 342 -7.83 -4.74 -7.26
C ALA A 342 -7.41 -4.06 -8.56
N VAL A 343 -6.17 -3.62 -8.57
CA VAL A 343 -5.51 -2.98 -9.71
C VAL A 343 -4.09 -3.49 -9.80
N LEU A 344 -3.63 -3.78 -11.00
CA LEU A 344 -2.21 -4.00 -11.27
C LEU A 344 -1.63 -2.69 -11.81
N PRO A 345 -0.78 -2.00 -11.04
CA PRO A 345 -0.16 -0.78 -11.52
C PRO A 345 0.88 -1.14 -12.60
N ASP A 346 0.56 -0.85 -13.83
CA ASP A 346 1.48 -1.01 -14.95
C ASP A 346 1.96 0.36 -15.45
N VAL A 347 3.27 0.47 -15.63
CA VAL A 347 3.93 1.70 -16.13
C VAL A 347 3.98 1.72 -17.63
N SER A 348 3.81 0.56 -18.30
CA SER A 348 4.08 0.37 -19.72
C SER A 348 2.81 0.40 -20.58
N THR A 349 1.63 0.11 -20.03
CA THR A 349 0.39 0.01 -20.80
C THR A 349 -0.55 1.18 -20.55
N MET A 350 -1.15 1.66 -21.63
CA MET A 350 -2.15 2.74 -21.59
C MET A 350 -3.51 2.27 -21.05
N SER A 351 -3.79 0.97 -21.11
CA SER A 351 -5.08 0.41 -20.67
C SER A 351 -4.92 -0.35 -19.36
N GLN A 352 -5.43 0.23 -18.29
CA GLN A 352 -5.39 -0.42 -16.97
C GLN A 352 -6.76 -0.95 -16.62
N ILE A 353 -6.80 -2.25 -16.39
CA ILE A 353 -8.01 -2.93 -15.95
C ILE A 353 -8.15 -2.77 -14.44
N VAL A 354 -9.35 -2.40 -14.03
CA VAL A 354 -9.76 -2.27 -12.63
C VAL A 354 -10.81 -3.32 -12.35
N TRP A 355 -10.59 -4.06 -11.27
CA TRP A 355 -11.53 -5.03 -10.75
C TRP A 355 -12.10 -4.53 -9.43
N ILE A 356 -13.42 -4.56 -9.32
CA ILE A 356 -14.14 -4.19 -8.10
C ILE A 356 -15.14 -5.28 -7.72
N SER A 357 -15.36 -5.45 -6.42
CA SER A 357 -16.33 -6.42 -5.90
C SER A 357 -17.21 -5.79 -4.83
N ASP A 358 -18.44 -6.24 -4.78
CA ASP A 358 -19.41 -5.92 -3.74
C ASP A 358 -19.16 -6.67 -2.41
N GLY A 359 -18.13 -7.55 -2.38
CA GLY A 359 -17.86 -8.43 -1.23
C GLY A 359 -18.91 -9.54 -1.06
N CYS A 360 -19.80 -9.74 -2.04
CA CYS A 360 -20.81 -10.79 -2.06
C CYS A 360 -20.48 -11.83 -3.12
N HIS A 361 -21.02 -11.68 -4.31
CA HIS A 361 -20.89 -12.69 -5.38
C HIS A 361 -20.49 -12.10 -6.73
N SER A 362 -20.30 -10.78 -6.81
CA SER A 362 -20.09 -10.10 -8.10
C SER A 362 -18.72 -9.42 -8.14
N VAL A 363 -18.03 -9.59 -9.26
CA VAL A 363 -16.81 -8.86 -9.61
C VAL A 363 -17.05 -8.16 -10.93
N TYR A 364 -16.84 -6.86 -10.95
CA TYR A 364 -17.00 -6.01 -12.12
C TYR A 364 -15.62 -5.58 -12.64
N LEU A 365 -15.53 -5.52 -13.95
CA LEU A 365 -14.33 -5.10 -14.66
C LEU A 365 -14.61 -3.88 -15.50
N PHE A 366 -13.75 -2.88 -15.41
CA PHE A 366 -13.75 -1.72 -16.29
C PHE A 366 -12.32 -1.25 -16.61
N ASN A 367 -12.19 -0.46 -17.66
CA ASN A 367 -10.91 0.11 -18.06
C ASN A 367 -10.79 1.53 -17.49
N ALA A 368 -9.69 1.81 -16.80
CA ALA A 368 -9.45 3.12 -16.17
C ALA A 368 -9.32 4.24 -17.22
N THR A 369 -8.80 3.97 -18.41
CA THR A 369 -8.70 4.97 -19.49
C THR A 369 -10.05 5.36 -20.05
N ASP A 370 -11.00 4.43 -20.13
CA ASP A 370 -12.35 4.72 -20.61
C ASP A 370 -13.06 5.66 -19.62
N VAL A 371 -12.82 5.46 -18.32
CA VAL A 371 -13.34 6.35 -17.27
C VAL A 371 -12.74 7.74 -17.36
N GLU A 372 -11.41 7.84 -17.55
CA GLU A 372 -10.74 9.13 -17.67
C GLU A 372 -11.22 9.91 -18.89
N ASN A 373 -11.35 9.24 -20.06
CA ASN A 373 -11.85 9.84 -21.29
C ASN A 373 -13.28 10.35 -21.09
N ALA A 374 -14.17 9.52 -20.54
CA ALA A 374 -15.55 9.90 -20.28
C ALA A 374 -15.69 11.07 -19.29
N LEU A 375 -14.81 11.15 -18.29
CA LEU A 375 -14.78 12.28 -17.35
C LEU A 375 -14.26 13.57 -18.03
N ASN A 376 -13.29 13.47 -18.93
CA ASN A 376 -12.76 14.62 -19.65
C ASN A 376 -13.77 15.17 -20.68
N GLU A 377 -14.52 14.29 -21.36
CA GLU A 377 -15.60 14.69 -22.27
C GLU A 377 -16.74 15.38 -21.52
N ALA A 378 -17.04 14.96 -20.32
CA ALA A 378 -18.09 15.59 -19.49
C ALA A 378 -17.72 17.00 -19.03
N ASP A 379 -16.43 17.34 -18.92
CA ASP A 379 -15.98 18.69 -18.53
C ASP A 379 -15.92 19.68 -19.71
N GLY A 380 -15.95 19.19 -20.96
CA GLY A 380 -15.74 20.00 -22.17
C GLY A 380 -16.99 20.68 -22.75
N ASP A 381 -18.19 20.28 -22.36
CA ASP A 381 -19.46 20.76 -22.96
C ASP A 381 -20.49 21.11 -21.88
N ASP A 382 -20.80 22.40 -21.74
CA ASP A 382 -21.81 22.97 -20.85
C ASP A 382 -22.08 22.18 -19.54
N GLY A 383 -21.42 22.57 -18.52
CA GLY A 383 -21.55 22.46 -17.05
C GLY A 383 -22.34 21.36 -16.35
N ASP A 384 -23.20 20.59 -17.03
CA ASP A 384 -24.14 19.66 -16.39
C ASP A 384 -24.09 18.20 -16.87
N LYS A 385 -23.22 17.85 -17.80
CA LYS A 385 -23.06 16.46 -18.21
C LYS A 385 -22.20 15.65 -17.21
N LYS A 386 -22.81 15.29 -16.10
CA LYS A 386 -22.24 14.36 -15.13
C LYS A 386 -22.18 12.97 -15.74
N LEU A 387 -21.02 12.29 -15.64
CA LEU A 387 -20.93 10.89 -16.00
C LEU A 387 -21.98 10.11 -15.20
N MET A 388 -22.98 9.55 -15.89
CA MET A 388 -24.12 8.86 -15.25
C MET A 388 -23.81 7.40 -14.93
N HIS A 389 -22.96 6.77 -15.72
CA HIS A 389 -22.65 5.35 -15.59
C HIS A 389 -21.16 5.10 -15.80
N LEU A 390 -20.58 4.19 -15.02
CA LEU A 390 -19.25 3.66 -15.27
C LEU A 390 -19.32 2.69 -16.46
N PRO A 391 -18.42 2.76 -17.44
CA PRO A 391 -18.39 1.82 -18.55
C PRO A 391 -17.89 0.45 -18.06
N VAL A 392 -18.79 -0.35 -17.52
CA VAL A 392 -18.47 -1.73 -17.08
C VAL A 392 -18.35 -2.61 -18.31
N ASN A 393 -17.17 -3.21 -18.52
CA ASN A 393 -16.92 -4.06 -19.66
C ASN A 393 -17.44 -5.48 -19.45
N GLN A 394 -17.33 -5.98 -18.21
CA GLN A 394 -17.72 -7.35 -17.88
C GLN A 394 -18.07 -7.51 -16.41
N VAL A 395 -18.83 -8.58 -16.12
CA VAL A 395 -19.19 -9.00 -14.76
C VAL A 395 -18.91 -10.49 -14.62
N LEU A 396 -18.19 -10.86 -13.58
CA LEU A 396 -17.99 -12.25 -13.15
C LEU A 396 -18.85 -12.54 -11.94
N PHE A 397 -19.40 -13.75 -11.87
CA PHE A 397 -20.13 -14.21 -10.71
C PHE A 397 -19.38 -15.34 -10.03
N SER A 398 -19.20 -15.23 -8.71
CA SER A 398 -18.63 -16.26 -7.86
C SER A 398 -19.72 -17.11 -7.21
N GLY A 399 -19.50 -18.42 -7.15
CA GLY A 399 -20.38 -19.33 -6.39
C GLY A 399 -20.28 -19.16 -4.88
N GLU A 400 -19.22 -18.53 -4.39
CA GLU A 400 -18.97 -18.27 -2.96
C GLU A 400 -18.94 -16.77 -2.69
N LYS A 401 -19.18 -16.42 -1.42
CA LYS A 401 -19.01 -15.03 -0.98
C LYS A 401 -17.54 -14.63 -1.10
N ILE A 402 -17.30 -13.50 -1.77
CA ILE A 402 -15.97 -12.96 -2.05
C ILE A 402 -15.43 -12.30 -0.79
N GLN A 403 -14.24 -12.71 -0.35
CA GLN A 403 -13.54 -12.15 0.78
C GLN A 403 -12.48 -11.14 0.35
N ASP A 404 -11.75 -11.45 -0.72
CA ASP A 404 -10.68 -10.59 -1.24
C ASP A 404 -10.46 -10.84 -2.73
N ILE A 405 -9.87 -9.86 -3.43
CA ILE A 405 -9.51 -9.95 -4.84
C ILE A 405 -8.14 -9.32 -5.09
N ILE A 406 -7.32 -9.91 -5.94
CA ILE A 406 -6.05 -9.33 -6.40
C ILE A 406 -5.85 -9.54 -7.90
N CYS A 407 -5.22 -8.57 -8.57
CA CYS A 407 -4.78 -8.73 -9.94
C CYS A 407 -3.52 -9.59 -10.02
N LEU A 408 -3.49 -10.55 -10.95
CA LEU A 408 -2.33 -11.37 -11.27
C LEU A 408 -1.58 -10.81 -12.48
N ALA A 409 -2.34 -10.39 -13.48
CA ALA A 409 -1.85 -9.74 -14.70
C ALA A 409 -2.87 -8.71 -15.19
N SER A 410 -2.58 -8.01 -16.26
CA SER A 410 -3.50 -7.02 -16.85
C SER A 410 -4.87 -7.58 -17.19
N ASN A 411 -4.95 -8.87 -17.51
CA ASN A 411 -6.18 -9.56 -17.90
C ASN A 411 -6.58 -10.70 -16.96
N SER A 412 -5.97 -10.80 -15.78
CA SER A 412 -6.26 -11.91 -14.86
C SER A 412 -6.39 -11.47 -13.41
N ILE A 413 -7.28 -12.15 -12.70
CA ILE A 413 -7.64 -11.89 -11.31
C ILE A 413 -7.64 -13.18 -10.50
N LEU A 414 -7.26 -13.07 -9.23
CA LEU A 414 -7.43 -14.10 -8.22
C LEU A 414 -8.49 -13.64 -7.23
N ILE A 415 -9.47 -14.48 -6.99
CA ILE A 415 -10.61 -14.25 -6.10
C ILE A 415 -10.54 -15.21 -4.95
N LEU A 416 -10.54 -14.70 -3.73
CA LEU A 416 -10.66 -15.49 -2.52
C LEU A 416 -12.13 -15.61 -2.14
N GLY A 417 -12.65 -16.84 -2.17
CA GLY A 417 -13.93 -17.21 -1.61
C GLY A 417 -13.85 -17.61 -0.15
N GLN A 418 -14.89 -18.21 0.40
CA GLN A 418 -14.92 -18.66 1.79
C GLN A 418 -14.06 -19.92 2.03
N GLY A 419 -13.92 -20.77 1.03
CA GLY A 419 -13.17 -22.03 1.12
C GLY A 419 -12.28 -22.30 -0.09
N SER A 420 -12.38 -21.50 -1.13
CA SER A 420 -11.75 -21.73 -2.41
C SER A 420 -11.06 -20.49 -2.93
N LEU A 421 -10.10 -20.71 -3.81
CA LEU A 421 -9.36 -19.66 -4.51
C LEU A 421 -9.62 -19.84 -6.02
N TYR A 422 -10.16 -18.83 -6.66
CA TYR A 422 -10.50 -18.86 -8.07
C TYR A 422 -9.61 -17.93 -8.86
N ALA A 423 -8.97 -18.42 -9.91
CA ALA A 423 -8.26 -17.59 -10.87
C ALA A 423 -9.06 -17.49 -12.17
N TYR A 424 -9.18 -16.30 -12.70
CA TYR A 424 -9.82 -16.02 -13.99
C TYR A 424 -8.85 -15.24 -14.88
N ALA A 425 -8.74 -15.67 -16.13
CA ALA A 425 -8.03 -14.96 -17.18
C ALA A 425 -9.00 -14.66 -18.34
N ILE A 426 -8.82 -13.49 -18.93
CA ILE A 426 -9.57 -13.01 -20.10
C ILE A 426 -8.67 -13.17 -21.30
N SER A 427 -9.09 -13.95 -22.29
CA SER A 427 -8.38 -14.15 -23.57
C SER A 427 -9.00 -13.34 -24.70
#